data_a80208b3477b5aa9d32db68800c335c6
#
_entry.id   a80208b3477b5aa9d32db68800c335c6
#
_cell.length_a   1.000
_cell.length_b   1.000
_cell.length_c   1.000
_cell.angle_alpha   90.00
_cell.angle_beta   90.00
_cell.angle_gamma   90.00
#
_symmetry.space_group_name_H-M   'P 1'
#
loop_
_entity.id
_entity.type
_entity.pdbx_description
1 polymer ?
#
loop_
_entity_poly.entity_id
_entity_poly.type
_entity_poly.pdbx_seq_one_letter_code
_entity_poly.pdbx_strand_id
1 'polypeptide(L)'
;MDTLRAGGAREGEPLVERLSTSSEVGFPGDWYALNSADHFWFDWRLRAAIRQWRACGLPLDRPLRVFDVGGGRGVLRDQVEAATAWTVDLVELNRAALDAAGPGRGRHLYYDVLDQRADLLGQYDAALMFDVIEHVERPRPLLDAVARHLRPEGWLLVNVPALQALFGAYDVAAGHFRRYDRASLGAELDGGRWRIDDQRYWGLSLVPLMAARKMLLRQATGETIHRSFGPFNGFVHRGLATLARVETALLPRAPIGSSVLLVARRCD
;
A
#
# COMPACT_ATOMS: atom_id res chain seq x y z
N MET A 1 36.97 26.05 3.71
CA MET A 1 37.34 24.64 3.55
C MET A 1 36.67 23.88 4.69
N ASP A 2 35.44 23.47 4.49
CA ASP A 2 34.70 22.62 5.45
C ASP A 2 34.21 21.40 4.68
N THR A 3 34.90 20.30 4.94
CA THR A 3 34.58 18.97 4.39
C THR A 3 33.41 18.41 5.19
N LEU A 4 32.21 18.44 4.63
CA LEU A 4 31.07 17.66 5.11
C LEU A 4 31.43 16.17 5.02
N ARG A 5 31.65 15.54 6.16
CA ARG A 5 31.82 14.09 6.30
C ARG A 5 30.52 13.42 5.89
N ALA A 6 30.60 12.65 4.81
CA ALA A 6 29.60 11.65 4.47
C ALA A 6 29.49 10.66 5.63
N GLY A 7 28.29 10.52 6.22
CA GLY A 7 27.99 9.47 7.18
C GLY A 7 28.16 8.12 6.50
N GLY A 8 29.10 7.30 6.99
CA GLY A 8 29.39 5.97 6.44
C GLY A 8 28.18 5.06 6.64
N ALA A 9 27.66 4.52 5.54
CA ALA A 9 26.70 3.42 5.57
C ALA A 9 27.36 2.22 6.29
N ARG A 10 26.62 1.57 7.17
CA ARG A 10 27.04 0.31 7.78
C ARG A 10 27.05 -0.78 6.70
N GLU A 11 28.08 -1.64 6.70
CA GLU A 11 28.13 -2.77 5.76
C GLU A 11 26.85 -3.61 5.90
N GLY A 12 26.05 -3.71 4.79
CA GLY A 12 24.80 -4.47 4.73
C GLY A 12 23.51 -3.64 4.74
N GLU A 13 23.55 -2.32 4.98
CA GLU A 13 22.38 -1.46 4.84
C GLU A 13 22.13 -1.11 3.36
N PRO A 14 20.88 -1.20 2.86
CA PRO A 14 20.57 -0.81 1.49
C PRO A 14 20.83 0.69 1.31
N LEU A 15 21.53 1.03 0.23
CA LEU A 15 21.79 2.42 -0.11
C LEU A 15 20.48 3.09 -0.56
N VAL A 16 20.03 4.10 0.18
CA VAL A 16 18.88 4.92 -0.24
C VAL A 16 19.31 5.93 -1.29
N GLU A 17 18.81 5.77 -2.51
CA GLU A 17 19.03 6.70 -3.60
C GLU A 17 18.10 7.92 -3.44
N ARG A 18 18.67 9.11 -3.24
CA ARG A 18 17.87 10.34 -3.18
C ARG A 18 17.70 10.91 -4.60
N LEU A 19 16.50 10.81 -5.12
CA LEU A 19 16.14 11.23 -6.48
C LEU A 19 15.30 12.51 -6.50
N SER A 20 14.69 12.88 -5.38
CA SER A 20 13.85 14.08 -5.24
C SER A 20 14.35 15.00 -4.14
N THR A 21 14.04 16.30 -4.28
CA THR A 21 14.26 17.34 -3.26
C THR A 21 12.99 17.67 -2.48
N SER A 22 11.86 17.04 -2.83
CA SER A 22 10.56 17.21 -2.15
C SER A 22 10.71 17.06 -0.64
N SER A 23 9.91 17.84 0.11
CA SER A 23 9.86 17.74 1.56
C SER A 23 9.34 16.38 2.00
N GLU A 24 9.82 15.91 3.14
CA GLU A 24 9.29 14.70 3.75
C GLU A 24 7.78 14.81 3.98
N VAL A 25 7.06 13.76 3.64
CA VAL A 25 5.65 13.64 4.00
C VAL A 25 5.57 13.36 5.49
N GLY A 26 4.90 14.24 6.22
CA GLY A 26 4.74 14.15 7.67
C GLY A 26 3.77 13.04 8.07
N PHE A 27 4.14 11.77 7.81
CA PHE A 27 3.40 10.63 8.33
C PHE A 27 3.90 10.32 9.75
N PRO A 28 2.99 10.19 10.76
CA PRO A 28 3.42 9.96 12.14
C PRO A 28 4.23 8.68 12.25
N GLY A 29 5.48 8.78 12.72
CA GLY A 29 6.43 7.65 12.80
C GLY A 29 5.92 6.45 13.59
N ASP A 30 5.05 6.68 14.58
CA ASP A 30 4.44 5.65 15.41
C ASP A 30 3.56 4.67 14.61
N TRP A 31 3.00 5.10 13.48
CA TRP A 31 2.23 4.22 12.60
C TRP A 31 3.10 3.17 11.90
N TYR A 32 4.34 3.53 11.59
CA TYR A 32 5.29 2.55 11.03
C TYR A 32 5.68 1.48 12.06
N ALA A 33 5.67 1.79 13.36
CA ALA A 33 5.94 0.81 14.41
C ALA A 33 4.83 -0.26 14.56
N LEU A 34 3.59 0.08 14.17
CA LEU A 34 2.47 -0.85 14.15
C LEU A 34 2.49 -1.80 12.94
N ASN A 35 3.27 -1.48 11.90
CA ASN A 35 3.42 -2.26 10.68
C ASN A 35 4.42 -3.41 10.89
N SER A 36 3.98 -4.47 11.58
CA SER A 36 4.75 -5.70 11.72
C SER A 36 4.28 -6.69 10.65
N ALA A 37 5.23 -7.31 9.95
CA ALA A 37 4.94 -8.33 8.93
C ALA A 37 4.15 -9.53 9.50
N ASP A 38 4.25 -9.75 10.82
CA ASP A 38 3.56 -10.83 11.53
C ASP A 38 2.09 -10.53 11.83
N HIS A 39 1.60 -9.30 11.56
CA HIS A 39 0.20 -8.97 11.81
C HIS A 39 -0.71 -9.63 10.78
N PHE A 40 -1.73 -10.39 11.23
CA PHE A 40 -2.66 -11.18 10.40
C PHE A 40 -3.26 -10.38 9.21
N TRP A 41 -3.44 -9.07 9.37
CA TRP A 41 -4.04 -8.22 8.36
C TRP A 41 -3.16 -8.06 7.12
N PHE A 42 -1.83 -7.94 7.28
CA PHE A 42 -0.89 -7.84 6.16
C PHE A 42 -0.83 -9.15 5.35
N ASP A 43 -0.81 -10.31 6.03
CA ASP A 43 -0.89 -11.62 5.38
C ASP A 43 -2.22 -11.78 4.62
N TRP A 44 -3.33 -11.37 5.25
CA TRP A 44 -4.63 -11.42 4.61
C TRP A 44 -4.72 -10.52 3.38
N ARG A 45 -4.27 -9.26 3.49
CA ARG A 45 -4.20 -8.30 2.40
C ARG A 45 -3.44 -8.88 1.21
N LEU A 46 -2.23 -9.41 1.44
CA LEU A 46 -1.44 -10.03 0.39
C LEU A 46 -2.16 -11.23 -0.24
N ARG A 47 -2.73 -12.14 0.55
CA ARG A 47 -3.47 -13.31 0.02
C ARG A 47 -4.63 -12.90 -0.88
N ALA A 48 -5.39 -11.91 -0.46
CA ALA A 48 -6.50 -11.37 -1.26
C ALA A 48 -5.98 -10.76 -2.57
N ALA A 49 -4.90 -9.98 -2.52
CA ALA A 49 -4.25 -9.38 -3.68
C ALA A 49 -3.69 -10.43 -4.65
N ILE A 50 -2.90 -11.38 -4.17
CA ILE A 50 -2.33 -12.46 -5.00
C ILE A 50 -3.43 -13.26 -5.70
N ARG A 51 -4.54 -13.53 -5.01
CA ARG A 51 -5.67 -14.22 -5.62
C ARG A 51 -6.32 -13.40 -6.74
N GLN A 52 -6.47 -12.08 -6.56
CA GLN A 52 -6.98 -11.20 -7.59
C GLN A 52 -6.01 -11.12 -8.77
N TRP A 53 -4.73 -10.91 -8.51
CA TRP A 53 -3.69 -10.79 -9.54
C TRP A 53 -3.63 -12.03 -10.43
N ARG A 54 -3.65 -13.23 -9.84
CA ARG A 54 -3.75 -14.49 -10.60
C ARG A 54 -4.99 -14.55 -11.48
N ALA A 55 -6.14 -14.12 -10.96
CA ALA A 55 -7.39 -14.11 -11.71
C ALA A 55 -7.37 -13.10 -12.87
N CYS A 56 -6.58 -12.02 -12.75
CA CYS A 56 -6.36 -11.02 -13.82
C CYS A 56 -5.21 -11.41 -14.76
N GLY A 57 -4.57 -12.56 -14.57
CA GLY A 57 -3.52 -13.07 -15.46
C GLY A 57 -2.14 -12.44 -15.23
N LEU A 58 -1.86 -11.85 -14.06
CA LEU A 58 -0.53 -11.33 -13.74
C LEU A 58 0.46 -12.50 -13.60
N PRO A 59 1.64 -12.42 -14.25
CA PRO A 59 2.65 -13.48 -14.21
C PRO A 59 3.46 -13.40 -12.90
N LEU A 60 3.04 -14.11 -11.87
CA LEU A 60 3.68 -14.08 -10.55
C LEU A 60 5.01 -14.85 -10.51
N ASP A 61 5.20 -15.78 -11.43
CA ASP A 61 6.36 -16.68 -11.57
C ASP A 61 7.43 -16.18 -12.54
N ARG A 62 7.19 -15.01 -13.18
CA ARG A 62 8.14 -14.37 -14.10
C ARG A 62 8.67 -13.07 -13.50
N PRO A 63 9.93 -12.70 -13.81
CA PRO A 63 10.47 -11.43 -13.38
C PRO A 63 9.66 -10.27 -13.92
N LEU A 64 9.17 -9.40 -13.04
CA LEU A 64 8.62 -8.10 -13.37
C LEU A 64 9.41 -7.04 -12.59
N ARG A 65 9.59 -5.88 -13.19
CA ARG A 65 10.08 -4.70 -12.50
C ARG A 65 8.89 -3.91 -11.98
N VAL A 66 8.78 -3.81 -10.67
CA VAL A 66 7.66 -3.21 -9.96
C VAL A 66 8.14 -2.07 -9.09
N PHE A 67 7.33 -1.03 -8.88
CA PHE A 67 7.62 -0.04 -7.86
C PHE A 67 6.46 0.07 -6.87
N ASP A 68 6.83 0.14 -5.57
CA ASP A 68 5.91 0.24 -4.45
C ASP A 68 5.87 1.70 -3.99
N VAL A 69 4.87 2.44 -4.47
CA VAL A 69 4.72 3.88 -4.22
C VAL A 69 4.10 4.10 -2.85
N GLY A 70 4.79 4.84 -1.97
CA GLY A 70 4.40 5.01 -0.58
C GLY A 70 4.58 3.72 0.22
N GLY A 71 5.58 2.91 -0.12
CA GLY A 71 5.78 1.59 0.46
C GLY A 71 6.28 1.56 1.90
N GLY A 72 6.50 2.74 2.52
CA GLY A 72 6.91 2.88 3.90
C GLY A 72 8.19 2.11 4.23
N ARG A 73 8.13 1.22 5.22
CA ARG A 73 9.26 0.36 5.63
C ARG A 73 9.43 -0.91 4.78
N GLY A 74 8.74 -1.02 3.65
CA GLY A 74 8.90 -2.11 2.70
C GLY A 74 8.19 -3.42 3.08
N VAL A 75 7.25 -3.42 4.02
CA VAL A 75 6.53 -4.65 4.43
C VAL A 75 5.82 -5.30 3.24
N LEU A 76 5.13 -4.51 2.40
CA LEU A 76 4.47 -5.05 1.21
C LEU A 76 5.49 -5.56 0.19
N ARG A 77 6.55 -4.79 -0.07
CA ARG A 77 7.66 -5.20 -0.94
C ARG A 77 8.20 -6.57 -0.54
N ASP A 78 8.55 -6.75 0.74
CA ASP A 78 9.13 -8.00 1.24
C ASP A 78 8.17 -9.17 1.03
N GLN A 79 6.89 -8.96 1.33
CA GLN A 79 5.85 -9.96 1.13
C GLN A 79 5.65 -10.32 -0.35
N VAL A 80 5.66 -9.32 -1.24
CA VAL A 80 5.50 -9.52 -2.69
C VAL A 80 6.72 -10.24 -3.26
N GLU A 81 7.93 -9.83 -2.89
CA GLU A 81 9.16 -10.50 -3.34
C GLU A 81 9.27 -11.93 -2.83
N ALA A 82 8.80 -12.22 -1.61
CA ALA A 82 8.75 -13.60 -1.11
C ALA A 82 7.72 -14.47 -1.84
N ALA A 83 6.63 -13.88 -2.35
CA ALA A 83 5.52 -14.60 -2.98
C ALA A 83 5.61 -14.68 -4.52
N THR A 84 6.53 -13.93 -5.15
CA THR A 84 6.63 -13.78 -6.59
C THR A 84 8.09 -13.75 -7.06
N ALA A 85 8.29 -13.81 -8.38
CA ALA A 85 9.60 -13.59 -9.01
C ALA A 85 9.89 -12.10 -9.28
N TRP A 86 9.09 -11.19 -8.76
CA TRP A 86 9.19 -9.75 -9.03
C TRP A 86 10.35 -9.11 -8.30
N THR A 87 10.91 -8.03 -8.89
CA THR A 87 11.85 -7.11 -8.24
C THR A 87 11.12 -5.81 -7.97
N VAL A 88 11.07 -5.39 -6.71
CA VAL A 88 10.26 -4.25 -6.28
C VAL A 88 11.15 -3.10 -5.81
N ASP A 89 11.19 -2.00 -6.56
CA ASP A 89 11.80 -0.75 -6.12
C ASP A 89 10.87 -0.11 -5.06
N LEU A 90 11.39 0.14 -3.86
CA LEU A 90 10.67 0.79 -2.76
C LEU A 90 10.76 2.30 -2.93
N VAL A 91 9.62 2.97 -3.12
CA VAL A 91 9.51 4.42 -3.34
C VAL A 91 8.78 5.06 -2.18
N GLU A 92 9.44 5.97 -1.48
CA GLU A 92 8.91 6.58 -0.26
C GLU A 92 9.48 8.00 -0.07
N LEU A 93 8.69 8.91 0.50
CA LEU A 93 9.08 10.26 0.86
C LEU A 93 9.36 10.45 2.37
N ASN A 94 9.30 9.39 3.14
CA ASN A 94 9.75 9.37 4.53
C ASN A 94 11.12 8.70 4.62
N ARG A 95 12.16 9.50 4.86
CA ARG A 95 13.53 9.02 4.91
C ARG A 95 13.74 8.00 6.03
N ALA A 96 13.18 8.24 7.20
CA ALA A 96 13.31 7.33 8.34
C ALA A 96 12.67 5.96 8.07
N ALA A 97 11.58 5.92 7.30
CA ALA A 97 10.96 4.67 6.87
C ALA A 97 11.86 3.88 5.91
N LEU A 98 12.47 4.57 4.92
CA LEU A 98 13.43 3.95 3.99
C LEU A 98 14.68 3.42 4.70
N ASP A 99 15.24 4.17 5.66
CA ASP A 99 16.41 3.75 6.43
C ASP A 99 16.10 2.55 7.34
N ALA A 100 14.86 2.39 7.76
CA ALA A 100 14.39 1.26 8.57
C ALA A 100 13.95 0.05 7.72
N ALA A 101 13.87 0.19 6.40
CA ALA A 101 13.50 -0.91 5.52
C ALA A 101 14.70 -1.86 5.35
N GLY A 102 14.44 -3.16 5.47
CA GLY A 102 15.43 -4.20 5.22
C GLY A 102 15.85 -4.28 3.74
N PRO A 103 16.88 -5.06 3.39
CA PRO A 103 17.28 -5.28 2.02
C PRO A 103 16.17 -6.00 1.23
N GLY A 104 15.96 -5.59 -0.03
CA GLY A 104 15.08 -6.23 -1.00
C GLY A 104 15.84 -6.55 -2.29
N ARG A 105 15.14 -7.07 -3.31
CA ARG A 105 15.73 -7.27 -4.63
C ARG A 105 15.87 -5.98 -5.41
N GLY A 106 14.97 -5.01 -5.16
CA GLY A 106 14.95 -3.70 -5.79
C GLY A 106 15.68 -2.63 -5.00
N ARG A 107 15.61 -1.41 -5.51
CA ARG A 107 16.23 -0.22 -4.95
C ARG A 107 15.38 0.42 -3.86
N HIS A 108 16.00 1.25 -3.03
CA HIS A 108 15.30 2.14 -2.10
C HIS A 108 15.42 3.57 -2.63
N LEU A 109 14.30 4.16 -3.00
CA LEU A 109 14.24 5.44 -3.68
C LEU A 109 13.51 6.48 -2.82
N TYR A 110 14.24 7.49 -2.36
CA TYR A 110 13.61 8.71 -1.87
C TYR A 110 13.18 9.52 -3.09
N TYR A 111 11.94 9.31 -3.52
CA TYR A 111 11.49 9.80 -4.80
C TYR A 111 10.01 10.23 -4.77
N ASP A 112 9.76 11.47 -5.20
CA ASP A 112 8.42 11.95 -5.51
C ASP A 112 8.10 11.58 -6.97
N VAL A 113 7.13 10.72 -7.16
CA VAL A 113 6.71 10.30 -8.52
C VAL A 113 6.17 11.46 -9.36
N LEU A 114 5.77 12.57 -8.72
CA LEU A 114 5.36 13.80 -9.41
C LEU A 114 6.52 14.50 -10.13
N ASP A 115 7.77 14.27 -9.72
CA ASP A 115 8.96 14.80 -10.40
C ASP A 115 9.20 14.19 -11.78
N GLN A 116 8.62 13.01 -12.06
CA GLN A 116 8.62 12.35 -13.37
C GLN A 116 10.01 12.27 -14.01
N ARG A 117 10.99 11.74 -13.27
CA ARG A 117 12.37 11.59 -13.77
C ARG A 117 12.40 10.77 -15.06
N ALA A 118 13.06 11.30 -16.08
CA ALA A 118 13.14 10.71 -17.41
C ALA A 118 13.72 9.28 -17.43
N ASP A 119 14.66 8.98 -16.54
CA ASP A 119 15.29 7.66 -16.41
C ASP A 119 14.38 6.59 -15.77
N LEU A 120 13.28 7.01 -15.17
CA LEU A 120 12.28 6.11 -14.55
C LEU A 120 10.99 5.98 -15.35
N LEU A 121 10.73 6.89 -16.31
CA LEU A 121 9.50 6.85 -17.12
C LEU A 121 9.48 5.63 -18.04
N GLY A 122 8.34 4.91 -18.05
CA GLY A 122 8.14 3.72 -18.88
C GLY A 122 9.04 2.54 -18.53
N GLN A 123 9.57 2.48 -17.30
CA GLN A 123 10.52 1.44 -16.90
C GLN A 123 9.88 0.29 -16.13
N TYR A 124 8.67 0.45 -15.65
CA TYR A 124 8.05 -0.53 -14.75
C TYR A 124 6.93 -1.32 -15.42
N ASP A 125 6.85 -2.59 -15.09
CA ASP A 125 5.78 -3.50 -15.54
C ASP A 125 4.54 -3.36 -14.66
N ALA A 126 4.71 -3.02 -13.38
CA ALA A 126 3.60 -2.79 -12.46
C ALA A 126 3.94 -1.73 -11.40
N ALA A 127 2.89 -1.11 -10.86
CA ALA A 127 2.91 -0.21 -9.71
C ALA A 127 2.03 -0.77 -8.60
N LEU A 128 2.54 -0.77 -7.37
CA LEU A 128 1.78 -1.01 -6.15
C LEU A 128 1.45 0.34 -5.51
N MET A 129 0.20 0.53 -5.09
CA MET A 129 -0.28 1.67 -4.31
C MET A 129 -1.23 1.14 -3.23
N PHE A 130 -0.66 0.66 -2.15
CA PHE A 130 -1.42 0.03 -1.07
C PHE A 130 -1.51 0.97 0.12
N ASP A 131 -2.74 1.40 0.41
CA ASP A 131 -3.05 2.33 1.50
C ASP A 131 -2.29 3.67 1.33
N VAL A 132 -2.41 4.27 0.13
CA VAL A 132 -1.72 5.51 -0.29
C VAL A 132 -2.70 6.60 -0.70
N ILE A 133 -3.61 6.33 -1.64
CA ILE A 133 -4.41 7.38 -2.27
C ILE A 133 -5.48 7.97 -1.35
N GLU A 134 -5.85 7.29 -0.27
CA GLU A 134 -6.69 7.84 0.80
C GLU A 134 -6.03 8.98 1.57
N HIS A 135 -4.69 9.04 1.57
CA HIS A 135 -3.88 10.11 2.16
C HIS A 135 -3.67 11.31 1.23
N VAL A 136 -4.15 11.21 -0.01
CA VAL A 136 -3.96 12.26 -1.03
C VAL A 136 -5.28 12.97 -1.29
N GLU A 137 -5.30 14.29 -1.08
CA GLU A 137 -6.52 15.10 -1.26
C GLU A 137 -7.05 15.03 -2.70
N ARG A 138 -6.14 15.06 -3.69
CA ARG A 138 -6.43 14.95 -5.12
C ARG A 138 -5.61 13.82 -5.75
N PRO A 139 -6.12 12.57 -5.80
CA PRO A 139 -5.34 11.42 -6.24
C PRO A 139 -5.00 11.39 -7.73
N ARG A 140 -5.81 12.00 -8.58
CA ARG A 140 -5.64 11.93 -10.05
C ARG A 140 -4.26 12.36 -10.55
N PRO A 141 -3.68 13.50 -10.12
CA PRO A 141 -2.32 13.87 -10.53
C PRO A 141 -1.27 12.82 -10.16
N LEU A 142 -1.41 12.20 -8.99
CA LEU A 142 -0.52 11.11 -8.55
C LEU A 142 -0.70 9.87 -9.43
N LEU A 143 -1.94 9.45 -9.70
CA LEU A 143 -2.25 8.31 -10.57
C LEU A 143 -1.75 8.55 -12.01
N ASP A 144 -1.87 9.78 -12.52
CA ASP A 144 -1.34 10.17 -13.83
C ASP A 144 0.19 10.11 -13.87
N ALA A 145 0.86 10.54 -12.82
CA ALA A 145 2.31 10.45 -12.71
C ALA A 145 2.76 8.98 -12.64
N VAL A 146 2.09 8.15 -11.84
CA VAL A 146 2.34 6.70 -11.76
C VAL A 146 2.17 6.04 -13.13
N ALA A 147 1.12 6.39 -13.89
CA ALA A 147 0.92 5.86 -15.23
C ALA A 147 2.13 6.08 -16.15
N ARG A 148 2.77 7.25 -16.07
CA ARG A 148 3.94 7.57 -16.90
C ARG A 148 5.17 6.72 -16.58
N HIS A 149 5.29 6.20 -15.36
CA HIS A 149 6.37 5.30 -14.98
C HIS A 149 6.16 3.87 -15.49
N LEU A 150 4.91 3.48 -15.74
CA LEU A 150 4.59 2.17 -16.29
C LEU A 150 4.86 2.10 -17.79
N ARG A 151 5.20 0.93 -18.27
CA ARG A 151 5.17 0.58 -19.71
C ARG A 151 3.72 0.60 -20.22
N PRO A 152 3.50 0.73 -21.52
CA PRO A 152 2.18 0.45 -22.11
C PRO A 152 1.67 -0.92 -21.65
N GLU A 153 0.38 -1.03 -21.34
CA GLU A 153 -0.27 -2.22 -20.75
C GLU A 153 0.29 -2.64 -19.37
N GLY A 154 1.12 -1.81 -18.71
CA GLY A 154 1.59 -2.04 -17.37
C GLY A 154 0.45 -2.00 -16.33
N TRP A 155 0.59 -2.74 -15.24
CA TRP A 155 -0.44 -2.90 -14.22
C TRP A 155 -0.36 -1.84 -13.12
N LEU A 156 -1.52 -1.34 -12.73
CA LEU A 156 -1.72 -0.59 -11.49
C LEU A 156 -2.47 -1.49 -10.50
N LEU A 157 -1.88 -1.70 -9.33
CA LEU A 157 -2.38 -2.58 -8.27
C LEU A 157 -2.62 -1.74 -7.03
N VAL A 158 -3.89 -1.54 -6.68
CA VAL A 158 -4.30 -0.64 -5.59
C VAL A 158 -5.01 -1.41 -4.50
N ASN A 159 -4.73 -1.06 -3.24
CA ASN A 159 -5.54 -1.39 -2.08
C ASN A 159 -5.89 -0.12 -1.33
N VAL A 160 -7.15 0.04 -0.95
CA VAL A 160 -7.62 1.19 -0.19
C VAL A 160 -8.65 0.78 0.87
N PRO A 161 -8.77 1.52 1.98
CA PRO A 161 -9.84 1.31 2.95
C PRO A 161 -11.21 1.56 2.32
N ALA A 162 -12.15 0.64 2.62
CA ALA A 162 -13.49 0.69 2.06
C ALA A 162 -14.52 1.25 3.03
N LEU A 163 -15.72 1.52 2.48
CA LEU A 163 -16.92 1.94 3.19
C LEU A 163 -16.78 3.32 3.86
N GLN A 164 -17.12 4.37 3.10
CA GLN A 164 -17.13 5.75 3.62
C GLN A 164 -17.96 5.89 4.91
N ALA A 165 -19.01 5.08 5.07
CA ALA A 165 -19.82 5.04 6.30
C ALA A 165 -18.99 4.63 7.55
N LEU A 166 -17.84 3.99 7.38
CA LEU A 166 -16.93 3.64 8.48
C LEU A 166 -15.87 4.71 8.76
N PHE A 167 -15.79 5.76 7.94
CA PHE A 167 -14.87 6.88 8.19
C PHE A 167 -15.11 7.46 9.59
N GLY A 168 -14.05 7.66 10.36
CA GLY A 168 -14.16 8.11 11.76
C GLY A 168 -12.85 8.62 12.33
N ALA A 169 -12.79 8.76 13.66
CA ALA A 169 -11.63 9.30 14.37
C ALA A 169 -10.30 8.59 14.05
N TYR A 170 -10.37 7.28 13.79
CA TYR A 170 -9.21 6.50 13.36
C TYR A 170 -8.66 6.99 12.01
N ASP A 171 -9.53 7.20 11.02
CA ASP A 171 -9.11 7.66 9.69
C ASP A 171 -8.51 9.06 9.76
N VAL A 172 -9.12 9.95 10.54
CA VAL A 172 -8.58 11.31 10.77
C VAL A 172 -7.19 11.24 11.41
N ALA A 173 -7.00 10.41 12.43
CA ALA A 173 -5.71 10.23 13.10
C ALA A 173 -4.65 9.60 12.17
N ALA A 174 -5.07 8.73 11.25
CA ALA A 174 -4.22 8.16 10.21
C ALA A 174 -3.93 9.14 9.06
N GLY A 175 -4.57 10.30 9.01
CA GLY A 175 -4.41 11.28 7.93
C GLY A 175 -5.18 10.93 6.66
N HIS A 176 -6.24 10.12 6.76
CA HIS A 176 -7.09 9.81 5.61
C HIS A 176 -8.01 10.99 5.28
N PHE A 177 -8.15 11.29 4.01
CA PHE A 177 -9.19 12.19 3.50
C PHE A 177 -10.50 11.48 3.28
N ARG A 178 -10.47 10.17 2.95
CA ARG A 178 -11.66 9.39 2.57
C ARG A 178 -11.45 7.88 2.67
N ARG A 179 -12.56 7.15 2.57
CA ARG A 179 -12.61 5.74 2.24
C ARG A 179 -13.32 5.57 0.91
N TYR A 180 -13.10 4.46 0.25
CA TYR A 180 -13.59 4.22 -1.10
C TYR A 180 -14.70 3.15 -1.13
N ASP A 181 -15.46 3.16 -2.18
CA ASP A 181 -16.17 2.03 -2.75
C ASP A 181 -15.66 1.78 -4.18
N ARG A 182 -16.19 0.75 -4.85
CA ARG A 182 -15.74 0.43 -6.21
C ARG A 182 -16.04 1.55 -7.21
N ALA A 183 -17.16 2.26 -7.03
CA ALA A 183 -17.56 3.35 -7.93
C ALA A 183 -16.66 4.57 -7.74
N SER A 184 -16.45 5.02 -6.49
CA SER A 184 -15.60 6.18 -6.18
C SER A 184 -14.12 5.91 -6.49
N LEU A 185 -13.62 4.67 -6.25
CA LEU A 185 -12.28 4.28 -6.66
C LEU A 185 -12.13 4.24 -8.19
N GLY A 186 -13.12 3.70 -8.90
CA GLY A 186 -13.13 3.70 -10.36
C GLY A 186 -13.14 5.11 -10.94
N ALA A 187 -13.90 6.02 -10.32
CA ALA A 187 -13.96 7.42 -10.76
C ALA A 187 -12.61 8.15 -10.67
N GLU A 188 -11.70 7.75 -9.76
CA GLU A 188 -10.34 8.33 -9.73
C GLU A 188 -9.50 7.94 -10.97
N LEU A 189 -9.84 6.82 -11.61
CA LEU A 189 -9.16 6.32 -12.82
C LEU A 189 -9.84 6.75 -14.12
N ASP A 190 -10.97 7.47 -14.06
CA ASP A 190 -11.65 7.98 -15.25
C ASP A 190 -10.78 9.00 -15.98
N GLY A 191 -10.80 8.95 -17.31
CA GLY A 191 -10.01 9.87 -18.16
C GLY A 191 -9.27 9.16 -19.29
N GLY A 192 -9.56 7.85 -19.51
CA GLY A 192 -9.07 7.08 -20.67
C GLY A 192 -7.62 6.56 -20.54
N ARG A 193 -6.91 6.93 -19.46
CA ARG A 193 -5.54 6.46 -19.23
C ARG A 193 -5.47 5.05 -18.62
N TRP A 194 -6.55 4.62 -17.97
CA TRP A 194 -6.64 3.37 -17.28
C TRP A 194 -7.80 2.52 -17.77
N ARG A 195 -7.56 1.23 -17.94
CA ARG A 195 -8.58 0.21 -18.12
C ARG A 195 -8.66 -0.63 -16.87
N ILE A 196 -9.79 -0.61 -16.18
CA ILE A 196 -10.01 -1.41 -14.98
C ILE A 196 -10.29 -2.86 -15.39
N ASP A 197 -9.42 -3.79 -14.99
CA ASP A 197 -9.59 -5.21 -15.25
C ASP A 197 -10.46 -5.88 -14.18
N ASP A 198 -10.31 -5.50 -12.88
CA ASP A 198 -11.10 -6.06 -11.79
C ASP A 198 -11.10 -5.17 -10.54
N GLN A 199 -12.20 -5.20 -9.80
CA GLN A 199 -12.33 -4.57 -8.49
C GLN A 199 -13.02 -5.52 -7.51
N ARG A 200 -12.43 -5.72 -6.31
CA ARG A 200 -12.98 -6.63 -5.28
C ARG A 200 -12.92 -6.03 -3.91
N TYR A 201 -13.99 -6.27 -3.15
CA TYR A 201 -13.93 -6.12 -1.70
C TYR A 201 -13.27 -7.33 -1.06
N TRP A 202 -12.60 -7.12 0.07
CA TRP A 202 -12.12 -8.16 0.97
C TRP A 202 -12.22 -7.69 2.42
N GLY A 203 -12.13 -8.61 3.38
CA GLY A 203 -12.25 -8.30 4.79
C GLY A 203 -13.69 -8.04 5.22
N LEU A 204 -14.67 -8.77 4.66
CA LEU A 204 -16.08 -8.69 5.04
C LEU A 204 -16.29 -8.95 6.54
N SER A 205 -15.63 -9.97 7.07
CA SER A 205 -15.74 -10.35 8.49
C SER A 205 -15.17 -9.32 9.46
N LEU A 206 -14.35 -8.37 8.98
CA LEU A 206 -13.87 -7.24 9.80
C LEU A 206 -14.89 -6.08 9.86
N VAL A 207 -15.84 -6.01 8.96
CA VAL A 207 -16.79 -4.88 8.89
C VAL A 207 -17.56 -4.68 10.20
N PRO A 208 -18.12 -5.72 10.86
CA PRO A 208 -18.79 -5.54 12.15
C PRO A 208 -17.85 -5.04 13.24
N LEU A 209 -16.62 -5.56 13.27
CA LEU A 209 -15.59 -5.14 14.24
C LEU A 209 -15.20 -3.66 14.03
N MET A 210 -15.04 -3.23 12.79
CA MET A 210 -14.73 -1.83 12.46
C MET A 210 -15.90 -0.91 12.80
N ALA A 211 -17.15 -1.33 12.58
CA ALA A 211 -18.32 -0.57 12.97
C ALA A 211 -18.40 -0.40 14.50
N ALA A 212 -18.18 -1.48 15.25
CA ALA A 212 -18.11 -1.45 16.71
C ALA A 212 -16.97 -0.52 17.18
N ARG A 213 -15.77 -0.66 16.59
CA ARG A 213 -14.64 0.22 16.90
C ARG A 213 -14.97 1.70 16.65
N LYS A 214 -15.59 2.03 15.51
CA LYS A 214 -16.02 3.40 15.20
C LYS A 214 -16.95 3.96 16.29
N MET A 215 -17.90 3.15 16.77
CA MET A 215 -18.82 3.56 17.82
C MET A 215 -18.09 3.82 19.15
N LEU A 216 -17.18 2.91 19.53
CA LEU A 216 -16.41 3.01 20.77
C LEU A 216 -15.41 4.18 20.76
N LEU A 217 -14.78 4.47 19.62
CA LEU A 217 -13.77 5.51 19.48
C LEU A 217 -14.32 6.90 19.14
N ARG A 218 -15.65 7.09 19.12
CA ARG A 218 -16.26 8.40 18.78
C ARG A 218 -15.76 9.58 19.65
N GLN A 219 -15.33 9.30 20.86
CA GLN A 219 -14.84 10.28 21.83
C GLN A 219 -13.41 9.98 22.33
N ALA A 220 -12.70 9.09 21.65
CA ALA A 220 -11.37 8.66 22.06
C ALA A 220 -10.30 9.70 21.66
N THR A 221 -9.27 9.83 22.51
CA THR A 221 -8.05 10.61 22.21
C THR A 221 -7.12 9.85 21.27
N GLY A 222 -6.17 10.56 20.62
CA GLY A 222 -5.24 9.96 19.67
C GLY A 222 -4.48 8.74 20.23
N GLU A 223 -4.03 8.77 21.48
CA GLU A 223 -3.33 7.67 22.14
C GLU A 223 -4.17 6.38 22.25
N THR A 224 -5.47 6.50 22.58
CA THR A 224 -6.40 5.37 22.61
C THR A 224 -6.63 4.80 21.22
N ILE A 225 -6.67 5.65 20.20
CA ILE A 225 -6.82 5.26 18.82
C ILE A 225 -5.62 4.42 18.37
N HIS A 226 -4.39 4.87 18.67
CA HIS A 226 -3.16 4.13 18.38
C HIS A 226 -3.16 2.74 19.02
N ARG A 227 -3.50 2.63 20.30
CA ARG A 227 -3.56 1.35 21.02
C ARG A 227 -4.60 0.39 20.45
N SER A 228 -5.63 0.88 19.78
CA SER A 228 -6.69 0.03 19.17
C SER A 228 -6.23 -0.81 17.98
N PHE A 229 -5.03 -0.55 17.45
CA PHE A 229 -4.40 -1.32 16.38
C PHE A 229 -3.19 -2.16 16.87
N GLY A 230 -2.96 -2.15 18.16
CA GLY A 230 -1.86 -2.88 18.80
C GLY A 230 -1.93 -4.38 18.58
N PRO A 231 -0.85 -5.09 18.90
CA PRO A 231 -0.78 -6.53 18.72
C PRO A 231 -1.88 -7.23 19.52
N PHE A 232 -2.65 -8.06 18.84
CA PHE A 232 -3.62 -8.95 19.50
C PHE A 232 -2.88 -10.05 20.24
N ASN A 233 -3.49 -10.56 21.34
CA ASN A 233 -2.95 -11.75 21.97
C ASN A 233 -2.92 -12.92 20.96
N GLY A 234 -2.00 -13.87 21.14
CA GLY A 234 -1.74 -14.92 20.15
C GLY A 234 -2.95 -15.83 19.83
N PHE A 235 -3.95 -15.90 20.72
CA PHE A 235 -5.18 -16.65 20.47
C PHE A 235 -6.12 -15.89 19.53
N VAL A 236 -6.36 -14.61 19.79
CA VAL A 236 -7.18 -13.74 18.94
C VAL A 236 -6.54 -13.62 17.57
N HIS A 237 -5.22 -13.42 17.51
CA HIS A 237 -4.47 -13.37 16.25
C HIS A 237 -4.69 -14.63 15.40
N ARG A 238 -4.54 -15.83 15.97
CA ARG A 238 -4.78 -17.10 15.26
C ARG A 238 -6.22 -17.26 14.81
N GLY A 239 -7.19 -16.85 15.63
CA GLY A 239 -8.61 -16.85 15.27
C GLY A 239 -8.89 -15.97 14.06
N LEU A 240 -8.40 -14.72 14.06
CA LEU A 240 -8.55 -13.77 12.96
C LEU A 240 -7.81 -14.24 11.70
N ALA A 241 -6.60 -14.80 11.83
CA ALA A 241 -5.87 -15.37 10.69
C ALA A 241 -6.60 -16.57 10.08
N THR A 242 -7.25 -17.41 10.89
CA THR A 242 -8.07 -18.53 10.38
C THR A 242 -9.30 -18.02 9.66
N LEU A 243 -10.01 -17.05 10.26
CA LEU A 243 -11.18 -16.41 9.65
C LEU A 243 -10.83 -15.77 8.29
N ALA A 244 -9.68 -15.08 8.22
CA ALA A 244 -9.14 -14.49 7.01
C ALA A 244 -8.92 -15.53 5.89
N ARG A 245 -8.34 -16.69 6.24
CA ARG A 245 -8.11 -17.80 5.29
C ARG A 245 -9.42 -18.36 4.76
N VAL A 246 -10.37 -18.61 5.65
CA VAL A 246 -11.70 -19.15 5.30
C VAL A 246 -12.45 -18.15 4.41
N GLU A 247 -12.50 -16.87 4.79
CA GLU A 247 -13.15 -15.85 3.97
C GLU A 247 -12.50 -15.76 2.58
N THR A 248 -11.18 -15.68 2.50
CA THR A 248 -10.48 -15.60 1.22
C THR A 248 -10.75 -16.83 0.35
N ALA A 249 -10.90 -18.01 0.95
CA ALA A 249 -11.19 -19.24 0.20
C ALA A 249 -12.63 -19.28 -0.32
N LEU A 250 -13.61 -18.93 0.53
CA LEU A 250 -15.04 -19.12 0.26
C LEU A 250 -15.70 -17.91 -0.40
N LEU A 251 -15.19 -16.69 -0.17
CA LEU A 251 -15.79 -15.44 -0.64
C LEU A 251 -14.82 -14.64 -1.51
N PRO A 252 -14.46 -15.13 -2.70
CA PRO A 252 -13.50 -14.45 -3.59
C PRO A 252 -14.00 -13.11 -4.11
N ARG A 253 -15.32 -12.86 -4.03
CA ARG A 253 -16.01 -11.63 -4.42
C ARG A 253 -17.05 -11.28 -3.37
N ALA A 254 -16.58 -10.82 -2.21
CA ALA A 254 -17.50 -10.35 -1.17
C ALA A 254 -18.30 -9.14 -1.68
N PRO A 255 -19.58 -9.00 -1.30
CA PRO A 255 -20.42 -7.87 -1.72
C PRO A 255 -19.97 -6.53 -1.11
N ILE A 256 -19.38 -6.57 0.08
CA ILE A 256 -18.76 -5.46 0.80
C ILE A 256 -17.52 -5.97 1.53
N GLY A 257 -16.66 -5.08 2.02
CA GLY A 257 -15.48 -5.46 2.80
C GLY A 257 -14.84 -4.27 3.49
N SER A 258 -13.83 -4.54 4.29
CA SER A 258 -13.05 -3.49 4.97
C SER A 258 -12.17 -2.70 4.02
N SER A 259 -11.84 -3.28 2.87
CA SER A 259 -10.97 -2.69 1.85
C SER A 259 -11.42 -3.06 0.43
N VAL A 260 -10.98 -2.26 -0.55
CA VAL A 260 -11.14 -2.52 -1.99
C VAL A 260 -9.77 -2.77 -2.60
N LEU A 261 -9.65 -3.85 -3.35
CA LEU A 261 -8.54 -4.11 -4.26
C LEU A 261 -8.96 -3.77 -5.69
N LEU A 262 -8.06 -3.13 -6.42
CA LEU A 262 -8.24 -2.81 -7.83
C LEU A 262 -7.03 -3.26 -8.63
N VAL A 263 -7.29 -3.83 -9.80
CA VAL A 263 -6.32 -4.09 -10.85
C VAL A 263 -6.75 -3.31 -12.08
N ALA A 264 -5.86 -2.47 -12.57
CA ALA A 264 -6.06 -1.75 -13.82
C ALA A 264 -4.80 -1.85 -14.69
N ARG A 265 -4.97 -1.55 -15.99
CA ARG A 265 -3.87 -1.43 -16.93
C ARG A 265 -3.76 -0.03 -17.48
N ARG A 266 -2.53 0.40 -17.68
CA ARG A 266 -2.27 1.62 -18.44
C ARG A 266 -2.71 1.44 -19.90
N CYS A 267 -3.55 2.34 -20.39
CA CYS A 267 -3.84 2.52 -21.81
C CYS A 267 -2.89 3.60 -22.32
N ASP A 268 -1.87 3.26 -23.12
CA ASP A 268 -0.90 4.19 -23.76
C ASP A 268 -0.12 5.17 -22.89
#